data_690f88eac5755ae2967f5e1cd4ff420d
#
_entry.id   690f88eac5755ae2967f5e1cd4ff420d
#
_cell.length_a   1.000
_cell.length_b   1.000
_cell.length_c   1.000
_cell.angle_alpha   90.00
_cell.angle_beta   90.00
_cell.angle_gamma   90.00
#
_symmetry.space_group_name_H-M   'P 1'
#
loop_
_entity.id
_entity.type
_entity.pdbx_description
1 polymer ?
#
loop_
_entity_poly.entity_id
_entity_poly.type
_entity_poly.pdbx_seq_one_letter_code
_entity_poly.pdbx_strand_id
1 'polypeptide(L)'
;MFLTALLPIVLLAQDPLPKADPDITRAALLHHLKFLASDELKGRGTATPESARASAYIARSLERSGVQPGQGGSYFQSVPLLTTSFDGPPQLSVWGEGEENARALENGVEFTVSVRGDPNDTAVLRVVVVQEEEDLPREADPNLALVMHSSRRKSFGWLEAHGFEDGIGFGLIVRVRPTRTGQPRSLPRPRVERAWLAAEDKPDVLTVMGQAAQDLWEGKLERLQLSLSGQRRATPERNVVGVLKGVGTPGRPGLKDEVIVLSAHFDHVGLLGGEAPEGADVIRNGADDDASGCAVLMELAEALGAGPPPARTVVFLFCAAEELGMWGTYYYADNPSVPLEHIVCNLNLEMLGMPDELAGGPGKVWLTGFERTNLGPLFVEAGLDVGPDMRPEQHFFERSDNIVFVKKGIVGQTLSTGGDNPNYHQVSDEVETLDFDHMQSCARAALEAARLLTSGEVSPTWNKGEPKLGRR
;
A
#
# COMPACT_ATOMS: atom_id res chain seq x y z
N MET A 1 -30.20 6.16 -21.61
CA MET A 1 -30.76 6.67 -20.36
C MET A 1 -30.54 5.57 -19.32
N PHE A 2 -29.35 5.55 -18.71
CA PHE A 2 -28.97 4.52 -17.73
C PHE A 2 -29.30 5.10 -16.34
N LEU A 3 -30.28 4.50 -15.67
CA LEU A 3 -30.58 4.76 -14.27
C LEU A 3 -29.47 4.07 -13.44
N THR A 4 -28.55 4.86 -12.90
CA THR A 4 -27.68 4.42 -11.82
C THR A 4 -28.50 4.28 -10.56
N ALA A 5 -28.78 3.07 -10.14
CA ALA A 5 -29.39 2.78 -8.85
C ALA A 5 -28.37 3.12 -7.75
N LEU A 6 -28.57 4.24 -7.07
CA LEU A 6 -27.94 4.54 -5.79
C LEU A 6 -28.52 3.56 -4.75
N LEU A 7 -27.76 2.55 -4.38
CA LEU A 7 -28.04 1.75 -3.19
C LEU A 7 -27.97 2.66 -1.97
N PRO A 8 -28.98 2.67 -1.09
CA PRO A 8 -28.93 3.45 0.15
C PRO A 8 -27.81 2.84 1.04
N ILE A 9 -26.84 3.67 1.39
CA ILE A 9 -25.88 3.37 2.44
C ILE A 9 -26.70 3.33 3.75
N VAL A 10 -26.93 2.14 4.28
CA VAL A 10 -27.48 1.97 5.62
C VAL A 10 -26.43 2.51 6.60
N LEU A 11 -26.63 3.72 7.08
CA LEU A 11 -25.86 4.25 8.20
C LEU A 11 -26.31 3.47 9.46
N LEU A 12 -25.46 2.58 9.94
CA LEU A 12 -25.57 2.09 11.31
C LEU A 12 -25.38 3.30 12.24
N ALA A 13 -26.29 3.44 13.20
CA ALA A 13 -26.19 4.48 14.22
C ALA A 13 -24.92 4.22 15.04
N GLN A 14 -23.90 5.03 14.82
CA GLN A 14 -22.69 5.02 15.64
C GLN A 14 -22.94 5.88 16.89
N ASP A 15 -22.34 5.48 18.00
CA ASP A 15 -22.31 6.30 19.19
C ASP A 15 -21.73 7.68 18.83
N PRO A 16 -22.26 8.77 19.41
CA PRO A 16 -21.72 10.09 19.16
C PRO A 16 -20.26 10.13 19.60
N LEU A 17 -19.39 10.67 18.73
CA LEU A 17 -17.98 10.90 19.07
C LEU A 17 -17.90 11.75 20.35
N PRO A 18 -16.89 11.48 21.22
CA PRO A 18 -16.60 12.34 22.35
C PRO A 18 -16.40 13.79 21.86
N LYS A 19 -16.66 14.75 22.74
CA LYS A 19 -16.43 16.17 22.43
C LYS A 19 -14.93 16.42 22.21
N ALA A 20 -14.64 17.39 21.31
CA ALA A 20 -13.28 17.83 21.05
C ALA A 20 -12.54 18.12 22.37
N ASP A 21 -11.48 17.36 22.61
CA ASP A 21 -10.57 17.55 23.73
C ASP A 21 -9.24 17.99 23.11
N PRO A 22 -8.67 19.13 23.54
CA PRO A 22 -7.34 19.54 23.06
C PRO A 22 -6.22 18.55 23.46
N ASP A 23 -6.52 17.62 24.37
CA ASP A 23 -5.64 16.53 24.77
C ASP A 23 -6.20 15.19 24.24
N ILE A 24 -5.39 14.47 23.47
CA ILE A 24 -5.76 13.17 22.88
C ILE A 24 -6.04 12.17 24.02
N THR A 25 -7.22 11.57 24.01
CA THR A 25 -7.65 10.63 25.03
C THR A 25 -7.67 9.18 24.54
N ARG A 26 -7.46 8.24 25.47
CA ARG A 26 -7.62 6.79 25.18
C ARG A 26 -9.01 6.44 24.65
N ALA A 27 -10.05 7.11 25.18
CA ALA A 27 -11.42 6.87 24.77
C ALA A 27 -11.68 7.28 23.30
N ALA A 28 -11.08 8.38 22.85
CA ALA A 28 -11.18 8.85 21.48
C ALA A 28 -10.44 7.89 20.53
N LEU A 29 -9.21 7.49 20.86
CA LEU A 29 -8.44 6.50 20.09
C LEU A 29 -9.19 5.17 19.98
N LEU A 30 -9.69 4.65 21.10
CA LEU A 30 -10.49 3.41 21.12
C LEU A 30 -11.76 3.52 20.28
N HIS A 31 -12.42 4.69 20.28
CA HIS A 31 -13.62 4.91 19.48
C HIS A 31 -13.33 4.75 17.98
N HIS A 32 -12.25 5.34 17.49
CA HIS A 32 -11.83 5.22 16.09
C HIS A 32 -11.45 3.80 15.73
N LEU A 33 -10.66 3.14 16.60
CA LEU A 33 -10.21 1.76 16.39
C LEU A 33 -11.35 0.74 16.34
N LYS A 34 -12.34 0.86 17.25
CA LYS A 34 -13.54 0.00 17.26
C LYS A 34 -14.32 0.04 15.95
N PHE A 35 -14.21 1.12 15.19
CA PHE A 35 -14.84 1.19 13.88
C PHE A 35 -13.88 0.70 12.80
N LEU A 36 -12.67 1.27 12.72
CA LEU A 36 -11.72 0.99 11.63
C LEU A 36 -11.25 -0.46 11.63
N ALA A 37 -11.03 -1.06 12.79
CA ALA A 37 -10.59 -2.45 12.93
C ALA A 37 -11.74 -3.41 13.27
N SER A 38 -12.99 -3.07 12.93
CA SER A 38 -14.13 -3.97 13.14
C SER A 38 -14.25 -5.02 12.05
N ASP A 39 -14.78 -6.20 12.40
CA ASP A 39 -15.15 -7.27 11.45
C ASP A 39 -16.08 -6.79 10.34
N GLU A 40 -16.90 -5.76 10.61
CA GLU A 40 -17.79 -5.15 9.63
C GLU A 40 -17.04 -4.54 8.45
N LEU A 41 -15.79 -4.14 8.63
CA LEU A 41 -14.92 -3.60 7.59
C LEU A 41 -14.05 -4.67 6.92
N LYS A 42 -14.14 -5.94 7.35
CA LYS A 42 -13.47 -7.09 6.72
C LYS A 42 -12.00 -6.82 6.36
N GLY A 43 -11.30 -6.11 7.26
CA GLY A 43 -9.91 -5.72 7.05
C GLY A 43 -9.69 -4.67 5.95
N ARG A 44 -10.69 -3.88 5.60
CA ARG A 44 -10.57 -2.66 4.75
C ARG A 44 -9.80 -2.86 3.43
N GLY A 45 -9.87 -4.05 2.85
CA GLY A 45 -9.10 -4.35 1.64
C GLY A 45 -9.31 -3.31 0.54
N THR A 46 -8.24 -2.92 -0.13
CA THR A 46 -8.28 -1.94 -1.22
C THR A 46 -9.36 -2.28 -2.27
N ALA A 47 -10.05 -1.27 -2.78
CA ALA A 47 -11.08 -1.38 -3.82
C ALA A 47 -12.32 -2.20 -3.39
N THR A 48 -12.61 -2.27 -2.10
CA THR A 48 -13.79 -2.93 -1.54
C THR A 48 -14.84 -1.91 -1.04
N PRO A 49 -16.10 -2.33 -0.88
CA PRO A 49 -17.10 -1.50 -0.22
C PRO A 49 -16.72 -1.10 1.21
N GLU A 50 -15.96 -1.95 1.89
CA GLU A 50 -15.47 -1.76 3.25
C GLU A 50 -14.42 -0.64 3.31
N SER A 51 -13.47 -0.60 2.37
CA SER A 51 -12.54 0.52 2.19
C SER A 51 -13.29 1.84 1.95
N ALA A 52 -14.33 1.82 1.10
CA ALA A 52 -15.18 3.00 0.88
C ALA A 52 -15.92 3.45 2.15
N ARG A 53 -16.30 2.54 3.06
CA ARG A 53 -16.90 2.88 4.36
C ARG A 53 -15.89 3.50 5.31
N ALA A 54 -14.67 2.95 5.37
CA ALA A 54 -13.57 3.49 6.17
C ALA A 54 -13.23 4.93 5.74
N SER A 55 -13.02 5.16 4.44
CA SER A 55 -12.73 6.50 3.92
C SER A 55 -13.85 7.51 4.19
N ALA A 56 -15.13 7.07 4.11
CA ALA A 56 -16.26 7.93 4.43
C ALA A 56 -16.36 8.28 5.95
N TYR A 57 -15.94 7.37 6.82
CA TYR A 57 -15.83 7.62 8.25
C TYR A 57 -14.76 8.67 8.55
N ILE A 58 -13.57 8.51 7.98
CA ILE A 58 -12.46 9.43 8.13
C ILE A 58 -12.83 10.83 7.64
N ALA A 59 -13.42 10.94 6.46
CA ALA A 59 -13.87 12.24 5.91
C ALA A 59 -14.85 12.97 6.85
N ARG A 60 -15.79 12.24 7.45
CA ARG A 60 -16.71 12.82 8.45
C ARG A 60 -16.01 13.25 9.74
N SER A 61 -14.95 12.55 10.16
CA SER A 61 -14.13 12.96 11.29
C SER A 61 -13.43 14.29 10.99
N LEU A 62 -12.79 14.41 9.83
CA LEU A 62 -12.17 15.67 9.40
C LEU A 62 -13.15 16.83 9.31
N GLU A 63 -14.35 16.60 8.78
CA GLU A 63 -15.40 17.62 8.69
C GLU A 63 -15.78 18.15 10.09
N ARG A 64 -15.94 17.26 11.06
CA ARG A 64 -16.27 17.64 12.45
C ARG A 64 -15.13 18.38 13.16
N SER A 65 -13.89 18.05 12.82
CA SER A 65 -12.69 18.72 13.32
C SER A 65 -12.49 20.13 12.72
N GLY A 66 -13.38 20.59 11.84
CA GLY A 66 -13.28 21.89 11.16
C GLY A 66 -12.18 21.95 10.09
N VAL A 67 -11.53 20.84 9.80
CA VAL A 67 -10.58 20.71 8.69
C VAL A 67 -11.32 20.83 7.37
N GLN A 68 -10.81 21.61 6.43
CA GLN A 68 -11.47 21.87 5.15
C GLN A 68 -11.20 20.75 4.14
N PRO A 69 -12.11 20.47 3.19
CA PRO A 69 -11.88 19.50 2.13
C PRO A 69 -10.70 19.93 1.25
N GLY A 70 -9.78 18.98 0.97
CA GLY A 70 -8.55 19.22 0.23
C GLY A 70 -8.65 19.10 -1.30
N GLN A 71 -9.80 18.65 -1.84
CA GLN A 71 -9.98 18.33 -3.26
C GLN A 71 -11.16 19.11 -3.87
N GLY A 72 -10.96 20.41 -4.11
CA GLY A 72 -11.96 21.22 -4.82
C GLY A 72 -13.37 21.24 -4.17
N GLY A 73 -13.46 21.16 -2.85
CA GLY A 73 -14.70 21.08 -2.09
C GLY A 73 -15.10 19.66 -1.69
N SER A 74 -14.29 18.64 -2.02
CA SER A 74 -14.43 17.25 -1.58
C SER A 74 -13.25 16.85 -0.68
N TYR A 75 -13.49 15.95 0.28
CA TYR A 75 -12.42 15.26 1.00
C TYR A 75 -11.81 14.13 0.17
N PHE A 76 -12.47 13.68 -0.89
CA PHE A 76 -12.06 12.51 -1.65
C PHE A 76 -11.24 12.87 -2.89
N GLN A 77 -10.04 12.32 -2.98
CA GLN A 77 -9.26 12.27 -4.19
C GLN A 77 -9.44 10.87 -4.81
N SER A 78 -10.08 10.81 -5.97
CA SER A 78 -10.25 9.54 -6.69
C SER A 78 -8.91 8.99 -7.16
N VAL A 79 -8.61 7.77 -6.72
CA VAL A 79 -7.45 6.98 -7.17
C VAL A 79 -7.96 5.97 -8.20
N PRO A 80 -7.64 6.13 -9.48
CA PRO A 80 -8.19 5.30 -10.54
C PRO A 80 -7.53 3.92 -10.52
N LEU A 81 -8.28 2.90 -10.09
CA LEU A 81 -7.87 1.51 -10.11
C LEU A 81 -8.68 0.69 -11.11
N LEU A 82 -8.11 -0.42 -11.55
CA LEU A 82 -8.78 -1.46 -12.32
C LEU A 82 -8.80 -2.73 -11.49
N THR A 83 -9.94 -3.39 -11.42
CA THR A 83 -10.06 -4.72 -10.83
C THR A 83 -10.33 -5.74 -11.93
N THR A 84 -9.50 -6.76 -12.00
CA THR A 84 -9.71 -7.93 -12.86
C THR A 84 -10.29 -9.05 -12.01
N SER A 85 -11.48 -9.54 -12.39
CA SER A 85 -12.11 -10.73 -11.81
C SER A 85 -12.18 -11.84 -12.86
N PHE A 86 -12.18 -13.09 -12.42
CA PHE A 86 -12.15 -14.25 -13.31
C PHE A 86 -13.45 -15.04 -13.20
N ASP A 87 -13.96 -15.48 -14.35
CA ASP A 87 -15.22 -16.25 -14.44
C ASP A 87 -15.01 -17.75 -14.16
N GLY A 88 -13.76 -18.21 -14.19
CA GLY A 88 -13.38 -19.59 -13.93
C GLY A 88 -11.88 -19.77 -13.68
N PRO A 89 -11.43 -20.99 -13.36
CA PRO A 89 -10.02 -21.28 -13.18
C PRO A 89 -9.26 -21.14 -14.50
N PRO A 90 -7.98 -20.67 -14.45
CA PRO A 90 -7.15 -20.63 -15.64
C PRO A 90 -6.93 -22.04 -16.19
N GLN A 91 -6.90 -22.17 -17.51
CA GLN A 91 -6.60 -23.41 -18.21
C GLN A 91 -5.26 -23.28 -18.93
N LEU A 92 -4.39 -24.26 -18.79
CA LEU A 92 -3.10 -24.31 -19.47
C LEU A 92 -3.02 -25.60 -20.28
N SER A 93 -2.85 -25.46 -21.58
CA SER A 93 -2.62 -26.56 -22.51
C SER A 93 -1.21 -26.50 -23.05
N VAL A 94 -0.55 -27.65 -23.20
CA VAL A 94 0.83 -27.77 -23.71
C VAL A 94 0.90 -28.86 -24.80
N TRP A 95 1.81 -28.70 -25.73
CA TRP A 95 2.07 -29.65 -26.83
C TRP A 95 3.56 -29.97 -26.93
N GLY A 96 3.87 -31.23 -27.06
CA GLY A 96 5.19 -31.74 -27.45
C GLY A 96 5.50 -31.54 -28.93
N GLU A 97 6.72 -31.91 -29.34
CA GLU A 97 7.18 -31.86 -30.72
C GLU A 97 6.31 -32.75 -31.60
N GLY A 98 5.72 -32.16 -32.65
CA GLY A 98 4.86 -32.86 -33.61
C GLY A 98 3.53 -33.36 -33.05
N GLU A 99 3.17 -33.05 -31.82
CA GLU A 99 1.88 -33.48 -31.25
C GLU A 99 0.71 -32.62 -31.77
N GLU A 100 -0.37 -33.26 -32.19
CA GLU A 100 -1.62 -32.61 -32.58
C GLU A 100 -2.52 -32.37 -31.36
N ASN A 101 -2.50 -33.25 -30.36
CA ASN A 101 -3.34 -33.18 -29.17
C ASN A 101 -2.64 -32.48 -28.02
N ALA A 102 -3.32 -31.53 -27.39
CA ALA A 102 -2.84 -30.86 -26.21
C ALA A 102 -2.94 -31.74 -24.96
N ARG A 103 -1.97 -31.61 -24.05
CA ARG A 103 -2.08 -32.05 -22.67
C ARG A 103 -2.53 -30.86 -21.81
N ALA A 104 -3.62 -31.00 -21.07
CA ALA A 104 -4.03 -30.01 -20.08
C ALA A 104 -3.23 -30.20 -18.79
N LEU A 105 -2.79 -29.09 -18.18
CA LEU A 105 -2.14 -29.07 -16.88
C LEU A 105 -3.13 -28.66 -15.78
N GLU A 106 -2.92 -29.18 -14.57
CA GLU A 106 -3.79 -28.94 -13.43
C GLU A 106 -3.43 -27.65 -12.72
N ASN A 107 -4.39 -26.70 -12.66
CA ASN A 107 -4.22 -25.41 -11.97
C ASN A 107 -3.98 -25.60 -10.46
N GLY A 108 -3.00 -24.87 -9.94
CA GLY A 108 -2.58 -24.94 -8.55
C GLY A 108 -1.62 -26.09 -8.26
N VAL A 109 -1.69 -27.19 -9.00
CA VAL A 109 -0.83 -28.38 -8.83
C VAL A 109 0.38 -28.31 -9.76
N GLU A 110 0.14 -28.25 -11.08
CA GLU A 110 1.20 -28.20 -12.09
C GLU A 110 1.53 -26.79 -12.54
N PHE A 111 0.63 -25.83 -12.36
CA PHE A 111 0.91 -24.43 -12.67
C PHE A 111 0.15 -23.44 -11.77
N THR A 112 0.65 -22.21 -11.72
CA THR A 112 -0.06 -21.04 -11.20
C THR A 112 0.21 -19.86 -12.13
N VAL A 113 -0.74 -18.93 -12.25
CA VAL A 113 -0.63 -17.74 -13.10
C VAL A 113 -0.73 -16.45 -12.27
N SER A 114 0.08 -15.47 -12.65
CA SER A 114 -0.05 -14.07 -12.24
C SER A 114 -0.45 -13.28 -13.47
N VAL A 115 -1.74 -12.99 -13.59
CA VAL A 115 -2.31 -12.27 -14.73
C VAL A 115 -1.90 -10.82 -14.67
N ARG A 116 -1.41 -10.28 -15.78
CA ARG A 116 -0.98 -8.88 -15.94
C ARG A 116 -1.62 -8.21 -17.14
N GLY A 117 -1.93 -9.00 -18.17
CA GLY A 117 -2.53 -8.59 -19.43
C GLY A 117 -4.07 -8.61 -19.42
N ASP A 118 -4.66 -8.74 -20.61
CA ASP A 118 -6.10 -8.93 -20.79
C ASP A 118 -6.50 -10.32 -20.29
N PRO A 119 -7.50 -10.44 -19.38
CA PRO A 119 -7.93 -11.74 -18.88
C PRO A 119 -8.60 -12.63 -19.94
N ASN A 120 -8.78 -12.16 -21.16
CA ASN A 120 -9.40 -12.91 -22.26
C ASN A 120 -8.41 -13.23 -23.41
N ASP A 121 -7.12 -13.01 -23.20
CA ASP A 121 -6.10 -13.41 -24.19
C ASP A 121 -5.91 -14.94 -24.15
N THR A 122 -6.01 -15.58 -25.31
CA THR A 122 -5.98 -17.04 -25.45
C THR A 122 -5.09 -17.50 -26.61
N ALA A 123 -4.05 -16.76 -26.92
CA ALA A 123 -3.15 -17.12 -28.03
C ALA A 123 -2.38 -18.43 -27.74
N VAL A 124 -2.13 -19.20 -28.79
CA VAL A 124 -1.19 -20.33 -28.76
C VAL A 124 0.22 -19.76 -28.98
N LEU A 125 1.09 -19.93 -28.02
CA LEU A 125 2.43 -19.36 -28.01
C LEU A 125 3.49 -20.45 -28.28
N ARG A 126 4.51 -20.09 -29.04
CA ARG A 126 5.68 -20.92 -29.23
C ARG A 126 6.64 -20.78 -28.02
N VAL A 127 7.10 -21.91 -27.52
CA VAL A 127 8.05 -21.95 -26.37
C VAL A 127 9.46 -21.64 -26.84
N VAL A 128 10.13 -20.77 -26.10
CA VAL A 128 11.58 -20.51 -26.19
C VAL A 128 12.19 -20.70 -24.80
N VAL A 129 13.10 -21.65 -24.67
CA VAL A 129 13.78 -21.94 -23.39
C VAL A 129 15.02 -21.06 -23.29
N VAL A 130 15.10 -20.28 -22.23
CA VAL A 130 16.21 -19.35 -21.92
C VAL A 130 16.98 -19.93 -20.74
N GLN A 131 18.01 -20.70 -21.01
CA GLN A 131 18.86 -21.32 -19.98
C GLN A 131 19.98 -20.38 -19.54
N GLU A 132 20.55 -19.63 -20.49
CA GLU A 132 21.55 -18.59 -20.27
C GLU A 132 21.07 -17.27 -20.89
N GLU A 133 21.73 -16.18 -20.55
CA GLU A 133 21.35 -14.84 -20.99
C GLU A 133 21.40 -14.66 -22.51
N GLU A 134 22.33 -15.36 -23.16
CA GLU A 134 22.53 -15.37 -24.60
C GLU A 134 21.40 -16.05 -25.40
N ASP A 135 20.57 -16.86 -24.73
CA ASP A 135 19.39 -17.52 -25.33
C ASP A 135 18.20 -16.57 -25.51
N LEU A 136 18.27 -15.35 -24.96
CA LEU A 136 17.21 -14.38 -25.11
C LEU A 136 17.06 -13.96 -26.58
N PRO A 137 15.80 -13.89 -27.08
CA PRO A 137 15.53 -13.34 -28.40
C PRO A 137 16.08 -11.91 -28.54
N ARG A 138 16.59 -11.57 -29.73
CA ARG A 138 17.11 -10.20 -30.00
C ARG A 138 16.00 -9.14 -30.04
N GLU A 139 14.79 -9.56 -30.36
CA GLU A 139 13.60 -8.71 -30.47
C GLU A 139 12.44 -9.36 -29.72
N ALA A 140 11.58 -8.55 -29.14
CA ALA A 140 10.37 -9.03 -28.50
C ALA A 140 9.38 -9.55 -29.57
N ASP A 141 8.69 -10.63 -29.25
CA ASP A 141 7.66 -11.24 -30.09
C ASP A 141 6.48 -11.68 -29.21
N PRO A 142 5.28 -11.11 -29.41
CA PRO A 142 4.09 -11.46 -28.61
C PRO A 142 3.62 -12.90 -28.82
N ASN A 143 4.12 -13.61 -29.82
CA ASN A 143 3.81 -15.02 -30.05
C ASN A 143 4.75 -15.99 -29.31
N LEU A 144 5.65 -15.45 -28.49
CA LEU A 144 6.59 -16.27 -27.72
C LEU A 144 6.22 -16.35 -26.24
N ALA A 145 6.35 -17.56 -25.70
CA ALA A 145 6.43 -17.85 -24.29
C ALA A 145 7.90 -18.10 -23.89
N LEU A 146 8.47 -17.22 -23.11
CA LEU A 146 9.86 -17.39 -22.62
C LEU A 146 9.87 -18.26 -21.38
N VAL A 147 10.48 -19.44 -21.49
CA VAL A 147 10.68 -20.37 -20.37
C VAL A 147 12.00 -20.06 -19.69
N MET A 148 11.95 -19.63 -18.44
CA MET A 148 13.07 -19.09 -17.69
C MET A 148 13.23 -19.77 -16.32
N HIS A 149 14.40 -19.59 -15.71
CA HIS A 149 14.69 -20.10 -14.37
C HIS A 149 13.70 -19.56 -13.31
N SER A 150 13.46 -20.32 -12.23
CA SER A 150 12.53 -19.96 -11.15
C SER A 150 12.92 -18.70 -10.36
N SER A 151 14.18 -18.29 -10.38
CA SER A 151 14.66 -17.08 -9.72
C SER A 151 14.15 -15.84 -10.46
N ARG A 152 13.20 -15.13 -9.85
CA ARG A 152 12.68 -13.86 -10.40
C ARG A 152 13.80 -12.85 -10.65
N ARG A 153 14.72 -12.68 -9.69
CA ARG A 153 15.83 -11.73 -9.79
C ARG A 153 16.73 -12.02 -11.00
N LYS A 154 17.06 -13.30 -11.23
CA LYS A 154 17.90 -13.70 -12.38
C LYS A 154 17.16 -13.48 -13.69
N SER A 155 15.94 -14.01 -13.84
CA SER A 155 15.16 -13.94 -15.08
C SER A 155 14.80 -12.51 -15.51
N PHE A 156 14.27 -11.71 -14.58
CA PHE A 156 13.91 -10.32 -14.91
C PHE A 156 15.14 -9.41 -15.01
N GLY A 157 16.23 -9.70 -14.32
CA GLY A 157 17.51 -8.99 -14.51
C GLY A 157 18.08 -9.16 -15.92
N TRP A 158 17.97 -10.33 -16.51
CA TRP A 158 18.36 -10.58 -17.90
C TRP A 158 17.46 -9.82 -18.90
N LEU A 159 16.14 -9.84 -18.70
CA LEU A 159 15.22 -9.09 -19.54
C LEU A 159 15.49 -7.58 -19.48
N GLU A 160 15.72 -7.04 -18.29
CA GLU A 160 16.03 -5.63 -18.09
C GLU A 160 17.37 -5.24 -18.74
N ALA A 161 18.40 -6.09 -18.61
CA ALA A 161 19.71 -5.86 -19.23
C ALA A 161 19.65 -5.81 -20.77
N HIS A 162 18.66 -6.48 -21.38
CA HIS A 162 18.42 -6.50 -22.81
C HIS A 162 17.36 -5.48 -23.28
N GLY A 163 16.90 -4.61 -22.38
CA GLY A 163 15.90 -3.59 -22.69
C GLY A 163 14.45 -4.08 -22.76
N PHE A 164 14.18 -5.31 -22.27
CA PHE A 164 12.83 -5.87 -22.19
C PHE A 164 12.28 -5.68 -20.78
N GLU A 165 12.01 -4.44 -20.39
CA GLU A 165 11.52 -4.10 -19.07
C GLU A 165 10.28 -4.93 -18.70
N ASP A 166 10.34 -5.67 -17.57
CA ASP A 166 9.28 -6.58 -17.13
C ASP A 166 8.82 -7.63 -18.16
N GLY A 167 9.56 -7.83 -19.28
CA GLY A 167 9.21 -8.74 -20.36
C GLY A 167 8.21 -8.18 -21.38
N ILE A 168 8.03 -6.86 -21.41
CA ILE A 168 7.13 -6.20 -22.37
C ILE A 168 7.44 -6.62 -23.81
N GLY A 169 6.39 -6.91 -24.56
CA GLY A 169 6.44 -7.34 -25.96
C GLY A 169 6.55 -8.85 -26.18
N PHE A 170 6.65 -9.66 -25.11
CA PHE A 170 6.48 -11.12 -25.18
C PHE A 170 5.06 -11.52 -24.79
N GLY A 171 4.55 -12.65 -25.31
CA GLY A 171 3.21 -13.12 -25.00
C GLY A 171 3.08 -13.69 -23.58
N LEU A 172 4.13 -14.36 -23.07
CA LEU A 172 4.10 -14.97 -21.74
C LEU A 172 5.51 -15.17 -21.18
N ILE A 173 5.66 -14.96 -19.87
CA ILE A 173 6.87 -15.35 -19.14
C ILE A 173 6.57 -16.60 -18.31
N VAL A 174 7.30 -17.68 -18.55
CA VAL A 174 7.13 -18.96 -17.87
C VAL A 174 8.31 -19.24 -16.96
N ARG A 175 8.05 -19.36 -15.67
CA ARG A 175 9.04 -19.73 -14.66
C ARG A 175 8.89 -21.18 -14.30
N VAL A 176 9.96 -21.94 -14.34
CA VAL A 176 9.93 -23.38 -14.07
C VAL A 176 10.42 -23.73 -12.67
N ARG A 177 9.73 -24.67 -12.01
CA ARG A 177 10.09 -25.22 -10.68
C ARG A 177 9.95 -26.74 -10.68
N PRO A 178 10.90 -27.48 -11.29
CA PRO A 178 10.76 -28.93 -11.50
C PRO A 178 10.60 -29.76 -10.22
N THR A 179 11.15 -29.31 -9.09
CA THR A 179 11.15 -30.05 -7.83
C THR A 179 9.95 -29.71 -6.91
N ARG A 180 9.04 -28.84 -7.34
CA ARG A 180 7.92 -28.37 -6.52
C ARG A 180 6.59 -28.75 -7.15
N THR A 181 5.65 -29.23 -6.31
CA THR A 181 4.22 -29.32 -6.64
C THR A 181 3.45 -28.32 -5.79
N GLY A 182 2.32 -27.86 -6.29
CA GLY A 182 1.42 -26.95 -5.59
C GLY A 182 0.25 -27.69 -4.94
N GLN A 183 -0.70 -26.91 -4.45
CA GLN A 183 -2.01 -27.39 -4.01
C GLN A 183 -3.07 -26.88 -4.99
N PRO A 184 -4.14 -27.66 -5.28
CA PRO A 184 -5.22 -27.23 -6.16
C PRO A 184 -5.79 -25.88 -5.75
N ARG A 185 -6.07 -25.04 -6.74
CA ARG A 185 -6.72 -23.74 -6.54
C ARG A 185 -7.90 -23.61 -7.48
N SER A 186 -9.06 -23.25 -6.97
CA SER A 186 -10.28 -23.15 -7.76
C SER A 186 -10.28 -21.94 -8.68
N LEU A 187 -9.87 -20.76 -8.19
CA LEU A 187 -9.87 -19.50 -8.95
C LEU A 187 -8.60 -18.66 -8.67
N PRO A 188 -8.11 -17.88 -9.66
CA PRO A 188 -7.18 -16.82 -9.41
C PRO A 188 -7.84 -15.77 -8.52
N ARG A 189 -7.06 -15.14 -7.65
CA ARG A 189 -7.58 -14.00 -6.87
C ARG A 189 -7.90 -12.83 -7.80
N PRO A 190 -8.95 -12.04 -7.53
CA PRO A 190 -9.14 -10.77 -8.18
C PRO A 190 -7.86 -9.94 -8.07
N ARG A 191 -7.50 -9.24 -9.13
CA ARG A 191 -6.32 -8.41 -9.18
C ARG A 191 -6.71 -6.95 -9.26
N VAL A 192 -6.08 -6.12 -8.45
CA VAL A 192 -6.20 -4.67 -8.51
C VAL A 192 -4.96 -4.10 -9.20
N GLU A 193 -5.14 -3.12 -10.07
CA GLU A 193 -4.09 -2.48 -10.87
C GLU A 193 -4.27 -0.97 -10.93
N ARG A 194 -3.17 -0.26 -11.18
CA ARG A 194 -3.17 1.20 -11.36
C ARG A 194 -3.65 1.56 -12.76
N ALA A 195 -4.80 2.27 -12.86
CA ALA A 195 -5.34 2.66 -14.16
C ALA A 195 -4.59 3.84 -14.82
N TRP A 196 -3.85 4.64 -14.04
CA TRP A 196 -3.11 5.80 -14.55
C TRP A 196 -1.70 5.49 -15.06
N LEU A 197 -1.15 4.36 -14.72
CA LEU A 197 -0.01 3.85 -15.45
C LEU A 197 -0.57 3.29 -16.73
N ALA A 198 -0.10 3.78 -17.88
CA ALA A 198 -0.46 3.21 -19.17
C ALA A 198 -0.43 1.69 -19.04
N ALA A 199 -1.45 1.02 -19.56
CA ALA A 199 -1.43 -0.41 -19.67
C ALA A 199 -0.25 -0.76 -20.58
N GLU A 200 0.94 -0.85 -19.98
CA GLU A 200 2.06 -1.49 -20.63
C GLU A 200 1.56 -2.92 -20.82
N ASP A 201 1.61 -3.41 -22.04
CA ASP A 201 1.25 -4.78 -22.39
C ASP A 201 2.26 -5.75 -21.76
N LYS A 202 2.21 -5.82 -20.40
CA LYS A 202 3.07 -6.72 -19.64
C LYS A 202 2.55 -8.12 -19.79
N PRO A 203 3.40 -9.07 -20.19
CA PRO A 203 2.99 -10.45 -20.32
C PRO A 203 2.57 -11.03 -18.97
N ASP A 204 1.63 -11.93 -19.00
CA ASP A 204 1.30 -12.75 -17.84
C ASP A 204 2.53 -13.54 -17.38
N VAL A 205 2.60 -13.84 -16.09
CA VAL A 205 3.68 -14.66 -15.53
C VAL A 205 3.12 -15.98 -15.04
N LEU A 206 3.53 -17.03 -15.73
CA LEU A 206 3.18 -18.41 -15.40
C LEU A 206 4.28 -19.03 -14.54
N THR A 207 3.92 -19.78 -13.51
CA THR A 207 4.87 -20.67 -12.81
C THR A 207 4.41 -22.10 -13.04
N VAL A 208 5.23 -22.87 -13.74
CA VAL A 208 4.99 -24.30 -14.00
C VAL A 208 5.84 -25.13 -13.04
N MET A 209 5.28 -26.21 -12.53
CA MET A 209 5.85 -27.03 -11.45
C MET A 209 5.92 -28.51 -11.84
N GLY A 210 6.73 -29.29 -11.12
CA GLY A 210 6.82 -30.73 -11.26
C GLY A 210 7.33 -31.19 -12.63
N GLN A 211 6.77 -32.30 -13.15
CA GLN A 211 7.22 -32.91 -14.39
C GLN A 211 7.01 -32.00 -15.60
N ALA A 212 5.90 -31.26 -15.66
CA ALA A 212 5.65 -30.32 -16.75
C ALA A 212 6.72 -29.20 -16.81
N ALA A 213 7.22 -28.74 -15.65
CA ALA A 213 8.33 -27.78 -15.60
C ALA A 213 9.63 -28.38 -16.12
N GLN A 214 9.90 -29.64 -15.81
CA GLN A 214 11.08 -30.35 -16.35
C GLN A 214 10.97 -30.52 -17.86
N ASP A 215 9.82 -30.95 -18.36
CA ASP A 215 9.59 -31.15 -19.81
C ASP A 215 9.72 -29.84 -20.60
N LEU A 216 9.24 -28.70 -20.03
CA LEU A 216 9.45 -27.37 -20.61
C LEU A 216 10.94 -26.99 -20.61
N TRP A 217 11.64 -27.20 -19.50
CA TRP A 217 13.05 -26.84 -19.37
C TRP A 217 13.98 -27.66 -20.27
N GLU A 218 13.61 -28.90 -20.53
CA GLU A 218 14.32 -29.80 -21.44
C GLU A 218 13.93 -29.61 -22.92
N GLY A 219 13.04 -28.68 -23.22
CA GLY A 219 12.60 -28.38 -24.59
C GLY A 219 11.71 -29.43 -25.22
N LYS A 220 11.07 -30.30 -24.42
CA LYS A 220 10.15 -31.35 -24.92
C LYS A 220 8.77 -30.80 -25.27
N LEU A 221 8.43 -29.60 -24.78
CA LEU A 221 7.17 -28.92 -25.06
C LEU A 221 7.45 -27.67 -25.91
N GLU A 222 6.85 -27.62 -27.09
CA GLU A 222 7.13 -26.58 -28.09
C GLU A 222 6.10 -25.46 -28.10
N ARG A 223 4.88 -25.77 -27.68
CA ARG A 223 3.77 -24.81 -27.67
C ARG A 223 3.01 -24.88 -26.37
N LEU A 224 2.44 -23.75 -25.98
CA LEU A 224 1.53 -23.66 -24.87
C LEU A 224 0.41 -22.66 -25.17
N GLN A 225 -0.72 -22.82 -24.49
CA GLN A 225 -1.85 -21.89 -24.52
C GLN A 225 -2.37 -21.70 -23.11
N LEU A 226 -2.30 -20.47 -22.62
CA LEU A 226 -2.99 -20.06 -21.41
C LEU A 226 -4.36 -19.51 -21.81
N SER A 227 -5.43 -20.05 -21.25
CA SER A 227 -6.80 -19.56 -21.47
C SER A 227 -7.35 -19.05 -20.16
N LEU A 228 -7.79 -17.81 -20.18
CA LEU A 228 -8.45 -17.12 -19.08
C LEU A 228 -9.80 -16.60 -19.56
N SER A 229 -10.74 -16.41 -18.66
CA SER A 229 -11.98 -15.67 -18.89
C SER A 229 -12.25 -14.79 -17.70
N GLY A 230 -12.49 -13.52 -17.96
CA GLY A 230 -12.68 -12.56 -16.87
C GLY A 230 -13.15 -11.19 -17.32
N GLN A 231 -13.38 -10.34 -16.36
CA GLN A 231 -13.83 -8.97 -16.60
C GLN A 231 -12.87 -8.00 -15.92
N ARG A 232 -12.47 -6.98 -16.67
CA ARG A 232 -11.68 -5.86 -16.18
C ARG A 232 -12.59 -4.65 -16.01
N ARG A 233 -12.68 -4.12 -14.81
CA ARG A 233 -13.58 -3.01 -14.49
C ARG A 233 -12.82 -1.91 -13.76
N ALA A 234 -13.16 -0.65 -14.10
CA ALA A 234 -12.75 0.48 -13.28
C ALA A 234 -13.37 0.33 -11.88
N THR A 235 -12.53 0.38 -10.88
CA THR A 235 -12.95 0.30 -9.47
C THR A 235 -12.52 1.58 -8.78
N PRO A 236 -13.48 2.37 -8.29
CA PRO A 236 -13.13 3.61 -7.60
C PRO A 236 -12.50 3.29 -6.26
N GLU A 237 -11.31 3.81 -6.05
CA GLU A 237 -10.69 3.94 -4.75
C GLU A 237 -10.40 5.42 -4.50
N ARG A 238 -10.08 5.82 -3.28
CA ARG A 238 -9.92 7.22 -2.95
C ARG A 238 -9.06 7.44 -1.73
N ASN A 239 -8.12 8.36 -1.83
CA ASN A 239 -7.51 8.99 -0.67
C ASN A 239 -8.53 9.91 0.03
N VAL A 240 -8.36 10.13 1.33
CA VAL A 240 -9.06 11.19 2.04
C VAL A 240 -8.08 12.31 2.33
N VAL A 241 -8.42 13.54 1.90
CA VAL A 241 -7.54 14.70 1.98
C VAL A 241 -8.26 15.86 2.66
N GLY A 242 -7.73 16.27 3.81
CA GLY A 242 -8.17 17.45 4.53
C GLY A 242 -7.09 18.52 4.56
N VAL A 243 -7.47 19.78 4.66
CA VAL A 243 -6.54 20.92 4.73
C VAL A 243 -6.90 21.85 5.88
N LEU A 244 -5.93 22.16 6.72
CA LEU A 244 -5.98 23.22 7.70
C LEU A 244 -5.02 24.34 7.25
N LYS A 245 -5.58 25.48 6.86
CA LYS A 245 -4.81 26.59 6.28
C LYS A 245 -3.94 27.27 7.31
N GLY A 246 -2.68 27.45 6.98
CA GLY A 246 -1.75 28.26 7.73
C GLY A 246 -2.02 29.75 7.63
N VAL A 247 -1.59 30.51 8.64
CA VAL A 247 -1.74 31.96 8.68
C VAL A 247 -0.40 32.71 8.62
N GLY A 248 0.71 31.99 8.64
CA GLY A 248 2.05 32.57 8.77
C GLY A 248 2.31 33.09 10.20
N THR A 249 3.40 33.82 10.35
CA THR A 249 3.70 34.59 11.58
C THR A 249 3.96 36.05 11.22
N PRO A 250 3.87 36.99 12.18
CA PRO A 250 4.12 38.42 11.90
C PRO A 250 5.49 38.69 11.24
N GLY A 251 6.51 37.89 11.57
CA GLY A 251 7.87 38.02 11.00
C GLY A 251 8.08 37.20 9.72
N ARG A 252 7.22 36.20 9.46
CA ARG A 252 7.34 35.24 8.36
C ARG A 252 5.94 34.90 7.77
N PRO A 253 5.26 35.86 7.12
CA PRO A 253 3.90 35.65 6.60
C PRO A 253 3.86 34.60 5.46
N GLY A 254 4.97 34.35 4.79
CA GLY A 254 5.09 33.32 3.72
C GLY A 254 5.02 31.88 4.23
N LEU A 255 5.15 31.64 5.54
CA LEU A 255 5.01 30.30 6.11
C LEU A 255 3.65 29.65 5.79
N LYS A 256 2.59 30.43 5.62
CA LYS A 256 1.27 29.93 5.22
C LYS A 256 1.27 29.17 3.90
N ASP A 257 2.23 29.44 3.04
CA ASP A 257 2.40 28.81 1.73
C ASP A 257 3.29 27.54 1.81
N GLU A 258 4.03 27.34 2.92
CA GLU A 258 4.72 26.10 3.23
C GLU A 258 3.73 25.07 3.78
N VAL A 259 3.85 23.81 3.33
CA VAL A 259 2.92 22.74 3.65
C VAL A 259 3.60 21.60 4.38
N ILE A 260 3.01 21.17 5.50
CA ILE A 260 3.33 19.92 6.17
C ILE A 260 2.26 18.90 5.80
N VAL A 261 2.64 17.74 5.28
CA VAL A 261 1.74 16.61 5.06
C VAL A 261 1.87 15.65 6.24
N LEU A 262 0.76 15.43 6.94
CA LEU A 262 0.63 14.37 7.94
C LEU A 262 -0.14 13.22 7.28
N SER A 263 0.38 12.01 7.31
CA SER A 263 -0.22 10.87 6.59
C SER A 263 -0.33 9.61 7.45
N ALA A 264 -1.25 8.73 7.07
CA ALA A 264 -1.44 7.36 7.53
C ALA A 264 -2.20 6.60 6.46
N HIS A 265 -2.08 5.28 6.36
CA HIS A 265 -2.89 4.53 5.40
C HIS A 265 -4.08 3.86 6.08
N PHE A 266 -5.22 3.82 5.39
CA PHE A 266 -6.45 3.28 5.98
C PHE A 266 -6.88 1.94 5.40
N ASP A 267 -6.32 1.51 4.29
CA ASP A 267 -6.53 0.17 3.77
C ASP A 267 -5.71 -0.86 4.54
N HIS A 268 -6.08 -2.13 4.43
CA HIS A 268 -5.31 -3.24 4.95
C HIS A 268 -5.50 -4.45 4.03
N VAL A 269 -4.89 -5.59 4.37
CA VAL A 269 -4.83 -6.77 3.50
C VAL A 269 -6.13 -7.56 3.36
N GLY A 270 -7.18 -7.19 4.08
CA GLY A 270 -8.51 -7.77 3.96
C GLY A 270 -8.62 -9.21 4.45
N LEU A 271 -9.40 -10.02 3.73
CA LEU A 271 -9.68 -11.40 4.11
C LEU A 271 -8.52 -12.34 3.77
N LEU A 272 -8.32 -13.37 4.59
CA LEU A 272 -7.51 -14.52 4.21
C LEU A 272 -8.09 -15.15 2.94
N GLY A 273 -7.23 -15.38 1.95
CA GLY A 273 -7.68 -16.08 0.76
C GLY A 273 -7.50 -17.59 0.88
N GLY A 274 -8.38 -18.34 0.23
CA GLY A 274 -8.37 -19.80 0.20
C GLY A 274 -9.54 -20.38 1.02
N GLU A 275 -9.61 -21.71 1.08
CA GLU A 275 -10.58 -22.41 1.93
C GLU A 275 -10.07 -22.36 3.38
N ALA A 276 -10.87 -21.80 4.26
CA ALA A 276 -10.62 -21.83 5.70
C ALA A 276 -11.55 -22.86 6.35
N PRO A 277 -11.15 -23.49 7.46
CA PRO A 277 -12.04 -24.32 8.26
C PRO A 277 -13.30 -23.55 8.66
N GLU A 278 -14.43 -24.23 8.75
CA GLU A 278 -15.68 -23.64 9.21
C GLU A 278 -15.50 -23.06 10.63
N GLY A 279 -15.87 -21.79 10.80
CA GLY A 279 -15.75 -21.06 12.08
C GLY A 279 -14.34 -20.53 12.38
N ALA A 280 -13.38 -20.67 11.45
CA ALA A 280 -12.09 -20.01 11.59
C ALA A 280 -12.20 -18.52 11.33
N ASP A 281 -11.47 -17.73 12.09
CA ASP A 281 -11.28 -16.31 11.78
C ASP A 281 -10.47 -16.17 10.49
N VAL A 282 -10.98 -15.37 9.58
CA VAL A 282 -10.40 -15.10 8.25
C VAL A 282 -10.20 -13.61 7.99
N ILE A 283 -10.55 -12.76 8.95
CA ILE A 283 -10.47 -11.33 8.81
C ILE A 283 -9.14 -10.86 9.38
N ARG A 284 -8.41 -10.10 8.62
CA ARG A 284 -7.25 -9.37 9.12
C ARG A 284 -7.71 -7.95 9.37
N ASN A 285 -8.07 -7.68 10.63
CA ASN A 285 -8.68 -6.41 10.99
C ASN A 285 -7.69 -5.23 10.93
N GLY A 286 -6.37 -5.48 11.06
CA GLY A 286 -5.35 -4.45 10.93
C GLY A 286 -5.54 -3.34 11.96
N ALA A 287 -5.61 -3.71 13.24
CA ALA A 287 -5.82 -2.76 14.32
C ALA A 287 -4.59 -1.90 14.55
N ASP A 288 -3.41 -2.52 14.55
CA ASP A 288 -2.15 -1.80 14.60
C ASP A 288 -1.76 -1.28 13.21
N ASP A 289 -1.91 -2.10 12.17
CA ASP A 289 -1.55 -1.83 10.79
C ASP A 289 -2.80 -1.51 9.92
N ASP A 290 -3.15 -0.27 9.57
CA ASP A 290 -2.69 0.98 10.17
C ASP A 290 -3.91 1.77 10.68
N ALA A 291 -4.88 1.03 11.30
CA ALA A 291 -5.98 1.73 11.96
C ALA A 291 -5.47 2.57 13.16
N SER A 292 -4.36 2.17 13.78
CA SER A 292 -3.73 2.91 14.88
C SER A 292 -3.19 4.26 14.43
N GLY A 293 -2.41 4.29 13.33
CA GLY A 293 -1.93 5.54 12.73
C GLY A 293 -3.08 6.43 12.24
N CYS A 294 -4.10 5.84 11.62
CA CYS A 294 -5.31 6.56 11.23
C CYS A 294 -6.04 7.18 12.43
N ALA A 295 -6.22 6.46 13.53
CA ALA A 295 -6.85 6.97 14.74
C ALA A 295 -6.06 8.15 15.31
N VAL A 296 -4.74 8.03 15.40
CA VAL A 296 -3.86 9.12 15.84
C VAL A 296 -3.98 10.31 14.90
N LEU A 297 -3.94 10.12 13.57
CA LEU A 297 -4.02 11.23 12.62
C LEU A 297 -5.37 11.96 12.68
N MET A 298 -6.47 11.26 12.93
CA MET A 298 -7.79 11.89 13.14
C MET A 298 -7.80 12.74 14.41
N GLU A 299 -7.21 12.26 15.50
CA GLU A 299 -7.10 13.02 16.76
C GLU A 299 -6.15 14.23 16.60
N LEU A 300 -5.06 14.10 15.82
CA LEU A 300 -4.22 15.23 15.48
C LEU A 300 -5.00 16.30 14.69
N ALA A 301 -5.87 15.89 13.77
CA ALA A 301 -6.72 16.80 13.00
C ALA A 301 -7.70 17.54 13.91
N GLU A 302 -8.28 16.86 14.90
CA GLU A 302 -9.18 17.46 15.89
C GLU A 302 -8.42 18.44 16.80
N ALA A 303 -7.29 18.04 17.38
CA ALA A 303 -6.52 18.89 18.27
C ALA A 303 -5.95 20.15 17.58
N LEU A 304 -5.45 20.00 16.34
CA LEU A 304 -4.94 21.13 15.55
C LEU A 304 -6.09 22.02 15.02
N GLY A 305 -7.25 21.44 14.67
CA GLY A 305 -8.43 22.18 14.22
C GLY A 305 -9.08 22.99 15.34
N ALA A 306 -9.10 22.46 16.57
CA ALA A 306 -9.61 23.15 17.74
C ALA A 306 -8.63 24.18 18.34
N GLY A 307 -7.34 24.09 17.97
CA GLY A 307 -6.27 24.95 18.46
C GLY A 307 -6.19 26.29 17.71
N PRO A 308 -5.17 27.12 18.04
CA PRO A 308 -4.87 28.31 17.27
C PRO A 308 -4.42 27.91 15.84
N PRO A 309 -4.77 28.72 14.81
CA PRO A 309 -4.36 28.44 13.45
C PRO A 309 -2.85 28.25 13.33
N PRO A 310 -2.37 27.20 12.65
CA PRO A 310 -0.94 26.93 12.50
C PRO A 310 -0.27 28.00 11.62
N ALA A 311 1.04 28.18 11.75
CA ALA A 311 1.77 29.08 10.87
C ALA A 311 1.91 28.49 9.44
N ARG A 312 2.18 27.19 9.33
CA ARG A 312 2.20 26.47 8.05
C ARG A 312 0.87 25.81 7.76
N THR A 313 0.53 25.68 6.49
CA THR A 313 -0.61 24.88 6.06
C THR A 313 -0.37 23.40 6.37
N VAL A 314 -1.40 22.70 6.84
CA VAL A 314 -1.36 21.26 7.13
C VAL A 314 -2.27 20.53 6.16
N VAL A 315 -1.76 19.49 5.54
CA VAL A 315 -2.54 18.50 4.78
C VAL A 315 -2.61 17.24 5.62
N PHE A 316 -3.82 16.77 5.89
CA PHE A 316 -4.10 15.46 6.46
C PHE A 316 -4.41 14.52 5.30
N LEU A 317 -3.53 13.55 5.07
CA LEU A 317 -3.63 12.60 3.97
C LEU A 317 -3.81 11.18 4.51
N PHE A 318 -5.00 10.64 4.33
CA PHE A 318 -5.26 9.23 4.60
C PHE A 318 -5.16 8.47 3.28
N CYS A 319 -4.12 7.67 3.18
CA CYS A 319 -3.72 6.99 1.95
C CYS A 319 -4.53 5.72 1.74
N ALA A 320 -4.88 5.46 0.48
CA ALA A 320 -5.47 4.21 0.04
C ALA A 320 -4.43 3.35 -0.68
N ALA A 321 -4.63 2.03 -0.69
CA ALA A 321 -3.80 1.09 -1.45
C ALA A 321 -2.30 1.16 -1.09
N GLU A 322 -1.98 1.40 0.18
CA GLU A 322 -0.62 1.30 0.69
C GLU A 322 -0.13 -0.14 0.55
N GLU A 323 -0.93 -1.10 0.96
CA GLU A 323 -0.68 -2.54 0.95
C GLU A 323 -0.42 -3.13 -0.46
N LEU A 324 -0.78 -2.39 -1.47
CA LEU A 324 -0.48 -2.71 -2.87
C LEU A 324 0.80 -2.01 -3.38
N GLY A 325 1.51 -1.29 -2.51
CA GLY A 325 2.74 -0.57 -2.78
C GLY A 325 2.55 0.94 -2.84
N MET A 326 1.84 1.52 -1.87
CA MET A 326 1.67 2.97 -1.66
C MET A 326 0.99 3.68 -2.84
N TRP A 327 0.06 3.00 -3.53
CA TRP A 327 -0.50 3.52 -4.78
C TRP A 327 -1.28 4.83 -4.59
N GLY A 328 -2.03 4.96 -3.52
CA GLY A 328 -2.74 6.20 -3.22
C GLY A 328 -1.80 7.38 -3.03
N THR A 329 -0.69 7.15 -2.34
CA THR A 329 0.32 8.17 -2.07
C THR A 329 1.11 8.55 -3.31
N TYR A 330 1.46 7.58 -4.18
CA TYR A 330 2.01 7.89 -5.49
C TYR A 330 1.05 8.75 -6.32
N TYR A 331 -0.24 8.38 -6.33
CA TYR A 331 -1.24 9.16 -7.05
C TYR A 331 -1.38 10.58 -6.47
N TYR A 332 -1.38 10.71 -5.14
CA TYR A 332 -1.40 12.02 -4.48
C TYR A 332 -0.16 12.85 -4.83
N ALA A 333 1.03 12.28 -4.78
CA ALA A 333 2.27 13.00 -5.07
C ALA A 333 2.38 13.45 -6.54
N ASP A 334 1.72 12.74 -7.46
CA ASP A 334 1.63 13.13 -8.88
C ASP A 334 0.46 14.11 -9.14
N ASN A 335 -0.56 14.15 -8.25
CA ASN A 335 -1.74 15.00 -8.38
C ASN A 335 -2.07 15.66 -7.02
N PRO A 336 -1.16 16.42 -6.43
CA PRO A 336 -1.33 16.94 -5.08
C PRO A 336 -2.42 18.02 -5.01
N SER A 337 -3.05 18.13 -3.83
CA SER A 337 -4.07 19.16 -3.55
C SER A 337 -3.50 20.56 -3.36
N VAL A 338 -2.18 20.65 -3.25
CA VAL A 338 -1.38 21.88 -3.10
C VAL A 338 -0.18 21.78 -4.04
N PRO A 339 0.45 22.88 -4.45
CA PRO A 339 1.68 22.81 -5.25
C PRO A 339 2.75 21.93 -4.57
N LEU A 340 3.31 20.98 -5.31
CA LEU A 340 4.26 20.00 -4.76
C LEU A 340 5.48 20.70 -4.14
N GLU A 341 5.95 21.77 -4.76
CA GLU A 341 7.07 22.61 -4.33
C GLU A 341 6.80 23.35 -3.02
N HIS A 342 5.56 23.43 -2.57
CA HIS A 342 5.20 23.99 -1.27
C HIS A 342 5.28 22.97 -0.15
N ILE A 343 5.31 21.67 -0.46
CA ILE A 343 5.40 20.62 0.55
C ILE A 343 6.85 20.56 1.06
N VAL A 344 7.05 20.96 2.31
CA VAL A 344 8.38 20.98 2.93
C VAL A 344 8.69 19.73 3.75
N CYS A 345 7.65 19.02 4.19
CA CYS A 345 7.82 17.79 4.97
C CYS A 345 6.58 16.89 4.87
N ASN A 346 6.82 15.59 4.88
CA ASN A 346 5.84 14.57 5.23
C ASN A 346 6.23 13.89 6.54
N LEU A 347 5.31 13.84 7.49
CA LEU A 347 5.39 13.01 8.69
C LEU A 347 4.29 11.97 8.60
N ASN A 348 4.68 10.73 8.36
CA ASN A 348 3.80 9.59 8.29
C ASN A 348 3.65 8.93 9.65
N LEU A 349 2.49 8.41 9.95
CA LEU A 349 2.17 7.69 11.19
C LEU A 349 1.81 6.27 10.82
N GLU A 350 2.41 5.29 11.49
CA GLU A 350 2.21 3.89 11.15
C GLU A 350 2.48 2.99 12.34
N MET A 351 1.52 2.09 12.64
CA MET A 351 1.66 1.07 13.68
C MET A 351 2.09 1.67 15.03
N LEU A 352 1.19 2.41 15.67
CA LEU A 352 1.43 3.12 16.93
C LEU A 352 0.76 2.47 18.16
N GLY A 353 0.22 1.27 18.00
CA GLY A 353 -0.60 0.62 19.01
C GLY A 353 0.15 -0.34 19.94
N MET A 354 1.32 -0.85 19.54
CA MET A 354 2.09 -1.82 20.33
C MET A 354 3.49 -1.28 20.68
N PRO A 355 3.93 -1.41 21.96
CA PRO A 355 5.26 -0.95 22.36
C PRO A 355 6.37 -1.79 21.69
N ASP A 356 7.45 -1.11 21.31
CA ASP A 356 8.68 -1.73 20.80
C ASP A 356 9.76 -1.72 21.88
N GLU A 357 10.11 -2.90 22.37
CA GLU A 357 11.11 -3.05 23.44
C GLU A 357 12.50 -2.55 23.02
N LEU A 358 12.88 -2.66 21.74
CA LEU A 358 14.17 -2.16 21.27
C LEU A 358 14.19 -0.63 21.17
N ALA A 359 13.03 0.01 20.99
CA ALA A 359 12.91 1.46 21.01
C ALA A 359 12.83 2.03 22.44
N GLY A 360 12.80 1.17 23.45
CA GLY A 360 12.74 1.56 24.87
C GLY A 360 11.39 1.31 25.54
N GLY A 361 10.50 0.53 24.91
CA GLY A 361 9.24 0.04 25.49
C GLY A 361 8.10 1.06 25.48
N PRO A 362 7.13 0.91 26.41
CA PRO A 362 5.90 1.69 26.39
C PRO A 362 6.12 3.21 26.37
N GLY A 363 5.37 3.92 25.54
CA GLY A 363 5.39 5.37 25.40
C GLY A 363 6.52 5.91 24.53
N LYS A 364 7.39 5.07 23.99
CA LYS A 364 8.47 5.46 23.08
C LYS A 364 8.06 5.24 21.64
N VAL A 365 8.45 6.18 20.78
CA VAL A 365 8.31 6.06 19.33
C VAL A 365 9.69 6.10 18.67
N TRP A 366 9.82 5.54 17.49
CA TRP A 366 11.02 5.71 16.68
C TRP A 366 10.68 6.39 15.35
N LEU A 367 11.67 7.07 14.80
CA LEU A 367 11.58 7.83 13.57
C LEU A 367 12.43 7.15 12.50
N THR A 368 11.83 6.73 11.40
CA THR A 368 12.58 6.15 10.28
C THR A 368 13.59 7.14 9.72
N GLY A 369 14.82 6.66 9.44
CA GLY A 369 15.86 7.56 8.93
C GLY A 369 16.21 8.72 9.87
N PHE A 370 16.20 8.50 11.18
CA PHE A 370 16.48 9.48 12.22
C PHE A 370 17.75 10.30 11.94
N GLU A 371 18.78 9.66 11.42
CA GLU A 371 20.08 10.25 11.09
C GLU A 371 20.12 10.97 9.73
N ARG A 372 19.08 10.85 8.91
CA ARG A 372 19.05 11.36 7.53
C ARG A 372 18.65 12.83 7.45
N THR A 373 17.88 13.29 8.42
CA THR A 373 17.34 14.64 8.48
C THR A 373 17.66 15.30 9.84
N ASN A 374 17.37 16.58 9.95
CA ASN A 374 17.47 17.30 11.24
C ASN A 374 16.27 17.01 12.17
N LEU A 375 15.22 16.32 11.73
CA LEU A 375 13.99 16.15 12.54
C LEU A 375 14.20 15.32 13.79
N GLY A 376 14.91 14.18 13.71
CA GLY A 376 15.16 13.35 14.88
C GLY A 376 15.82 14.13 16.03
N PRO A 377 16.98 14.78 15.84
CA PRO A 377 17.59 15.64 16.83
C PRO A 377 16.68 16.78 17.33
N LEU A 378 15.92 17.43 16.45
CA LEU A 378 15.01 18.52 16.82
C LEU A 378 13.86 18.05 17.72
N PHE A 379 13.31 16.85 17.45
CA PHE A 379 12.26 16.28 18.28
C PHE A 379 12.78 15.92 19.68
N VAL A 380 13.99 15.35 19.76
CA VAL A 380 14.65 15.07 21.06
C VAL A 380 14.94 16.37 21.81
N GLU A 381 15.44 17.43 21.16
CA GLU A 381 15.69 18.74 21.76
C GLU A 381 14.39 19.38 22.27
N ALA A 382 13.28 19.17 21.58
CA ALA A 382 11.96 19.60 22.03
C ALA A 382 11.38 18.76 23.18
N GLY A 383 12.08 17.71 23.61
CA GLY A 383 11.69 16.86 24.73
C GLY A 383 10.75 15.72 24.35
N LEU A 384 10.62 15.38 23.06
CA LEU A 384 9.82 14.24 22.61
C LEU A 384 10.58 12.93 22.85
N ASP A 385 9.86 11.92 23.29
CA ASP A 385 10.37 10.55 23.47
C ASP A 385 10.49 9.79 22.13
N VAL A 386 11.34 10.32 21.26
CA VAL A 386 11.60 9.82 19.91
C VAL A 386 13.02 9.29 19.78
N GLY A 387 13.19 8.06 19.31
CA GLY A 387 14.49 7.43 19.06
C GLY A 387 14.73 7.10 17.58
N PRO A 388 15.90 6.56 17.23
CA PRO A 388 16.16 5.99 15.92
C PRO A 388 15.48 4.63 15.76
N ASP A 389 15.27 4.22 14.51
CA ASP A 389 14.97 2.83 14.16
C ASP A 389 16.16 1.93 14.57
N MET A 390 15.89 0.93 15.41
CA MET A 390 16.89 0.01 15.94
C MET A 390 17.10 -1.23 15.07
N ARG A 391 16.46 -1.29 13.89
CA ARG A 391 16.51 -2.40 12.92
C ARG A 391 16.86 -1.91 11.52
N PRO A 392 18.05 -1.29 11.32
CA PRO A 392 18.43 -0.72 10.03
C PRO A 392 18.45 -1.75 8.89
N GLU A 393 18.62 -3.05 9.22
CA GLU A 393 18.60 -4.16 8.25
C GLU A 393 17.20 -4.46 7.70
N GLN A 394 16.15 -4.00 8.36
CA GLN A 394 14.77 -4.14 7.90
C GLN A 394 14.33 -3.04 6.93
N HIS A 395 15.12 -1.99 6.77
CA HIS A 395 14.90 -0.89 5.83
C HIS A 395 13.53 -0.21 5.99
N PHE A 396 13.04 -0.01 7.22
CA PHE A 396 11.72 0.59 7.48
C PHE A 396 11.54 1.97 6.84
N PHE A 397 12.61 2.74 6.69
CA PHE A 397 12.57 4.03 5.99
C PHE A 397 12.00 3.95 4.56
N GLU A 398 12.11 2.78 3.89
CA GLU A 398 11.69 2.57 2.50
C GLU A 398 10.37 1.78 2.39
N ARG A 399 9.67 1.53 3.50
CA ARG A 399 8.56 0.57 3.51
C ARG A 399 7.17 1.17 3.67
N SER A 400 7.05 2.48 3.90
CA SER A 400 5.77 3.14 4.06
C SER A 400 5.64 4.41 3.22
N ASP A 401 4.52 5.09 3.31
CA ASP A 401 4.08 6.23 2.48
C ASP A 401 5.08 7.39 2.43
N ASN A 402 5.88 7.59 3.48
CA ASN A 402 6.93 8.61 3.52
C ASN A 402 7.89 8.54 2.34
N ILE A 403 8.21 7.30 1.86
CA ILE A 403 9.20 7.11 0.80
C ILE A 403 8.78 7.73 -0.55
N VAL A 404 7.48 7.87 -0.77
CA VAL A 404 6.96 8.50 -1.98
C VAL A 404 7.34 9.97 -2.03
N PHE A 405 7.22 10.69 -0.92
CA PHE A 405 7.66 12.08 -0.81
C PHE A 405 9.17 12.21 -0.89
N VAL A 406 9.91 11.30 -0.27
CA VAL A 406 11.38 11.22 -0.36
C VAL A 406 11.85 11.09 -1.80
N LYS A 407 11.19 10.27 -2.62
CA LYS A 407 11.49 10.13 -4.06
C LYS A 407 11.20 11.41 -4.88
N LYS A 408 10.41 12.33 -4.34
CA LYS A 408 10.18 13.66 -4.91
C LYS A 408 11.15 14.73 -4.34
N GLY A 409 12.15 14.32 -3.53
CA GLY A 409 13.12 15.23 -2.89
C GLY A 409 12.63 15.89 -1.59
N ILE A 410 11.41 15.60 -1.17
CA ILE A 410 10.78 16.17 0.03
C ILE A 410 11.26 15.40 1.28
N VAL A 411 11.51 16.11 2.38
CA VAL A 411 11.78 15.45 3.67
C VAL A 411 10.57 14.60 4.06
N GLY A 412 10.76 13.29 4.21
CA GLY A 412 9.70 12.35 4.54
C GLY A 412 10.19 11.30 5.51
N GLN A 413 9.48 11.14 6.64
CA GLN A 413 9.82 10.15 7.67
C GLN A 413 8.54 9.59 8.30
N THR A 414 8.65 8.40 8.88
CA THR A 414 7.55 7.75 9.59
C THR A 414 7.86 7.70 11.08
N LEU A 415 6.90 8.11 11.91
CA LEU A 415 6.84 7.78 13.33
C LEU A 415 6.13 6.43 13.47
N SER A 416 6.75 5.49 14.16
CA SER A 416 6.22 4.15 14.33
C SER A 416 6.65 3.51 15.66
N THR A 417 5.98 2.43 16.00
CA THR A 417 6.37 1.49 17.06
C THR A 417 6.32 0.04 16.59
N GLY A 418 5.96 -0.19 15.33
CA GLY A 418 5.68 -1.49 14.73
C GLY A 418 6.89 -2.35 14.37
N GLY A 419 7.94 -2.39 15.21
CA GLY A 419 9.19 -3.11 14.92
C GLY A 419 9.03 -4.61 14.69
N ASP A 420 8.85 -5.38 15.77
CA ASP A 420 8.67 -6.84 15.71
C ASP A 420 7.25 -7.25 16.17
N ASN A 421 6.22 -6.63 15.57
CA ASN A 421 4.84 -6.97 15.89
C ASN A 421 4.50 -8.38 15.36
N PRO A 422 4.23 -9.38 16.23
CA PRO A 422 3.91 -10.75 15.81
C PRO A 422 2.55 -10.85 15.12
N ASN A 423 1.71 -9.81 15.24
CA ASN A 423 0.38 -9.76 14.65
C ASN A 423 0.38 -9.14 13.25
N TYR A 424 1.52 -8.62 12.79
CA TYR A 424 1.64 -7.95 11.48
C TYR A 424 1.10 -8.84 10.34
N HIS A 425 0.08 -8.34 9.63
CA HIS A 425 -0.64 -9.04 8.56
C HIS A 425 -1.29 -10.38 9.00
N GLN A 426 -1.58 -10.55 10.28
CA GLN A 426 -2.27 -11.73 10.81
C GLN A 426 -3.72 -11.40 11.21
N VAL A 427 -4.55 -12.43 11.35
CA VAL A 427 -5.91 -12.31 11.92
C VAL A 427 -5.89 -11.91 13.40
N SER A 428 -4.76 -12.00 14.04
CA SER A 428 -4.56 -11.60 15.43
C SER A 428 -4.22 -10.11 15.60
N ASP A 429 -4.19 -9.31 14.53
CA ASP A 429 -4.03 -7.86 14.64
C ASP A 429 -5.39 -7.21 14.97
N GLU A 430 -5.72 -7.27 16.26
CA GLU A 430 -7.01 -6.91 16.84
C GLU A 430 -6.89 -5.76 17.84
N VAL A 431 -8.01 -5.05 18.05
CA VAL A 431 -8.07 -3.91 18.98
C VAL A 431 -7.67 -4.31 20.40
N GLU A 432 -7.99 -5.53 20.81
CA GLU A 432 -7.70 -6.10 22.13
C GLU A 432 -6.20 -6.35 22.37
N THR A 433 -5.40 -6.41 21.31
CA THR A 433 -3.95 -6.60 21.40
C THR A 433 -3.17 -5.31 21.59
N LEU A 434 -3.82 -4.16 21.46
CA LEU A 434 -3.18 -2.85 21.54
C LEU A 434 -3.02 -2.37 22.99
N ASP A 435 -1.92 -1.68 23.25
CA ASP A 435 -1.68 -0.96 24.51
C ASP A 435 -2.10 0.51 24.37
N PHE A 436 -3.26 0.84 24.93
CA PHE A 436 -3.83 2.20 24.84
C PHE A 436 -3.10 3.26 25.66
N ASP A 437 -2.35 2.88 26.71
CA ASP A 437 -1.50 3.83 27.45
C ASP A 437 -0.27 4.21 26.61
N HIS A 438 0.32 3.22 25.99
CA HIS A 438 1.39 3.40 25.01
C HIS A 438 0.91 4.25 23.83
N MET A 439 -0.19 3.84 23.18
CA MET A 439 -0.73 4.53 22.02
C MET A 439 -1.08 6.01 22.31
N GLN A 440 -1.65 6.30 23.49
CA GLN A 440 -1.92 7.69 23.90
C GLN A 440 -0.63 8.51 24.05
N SER A 441 0.41 7.90 24.59
CA SER A 441 1.72 8.55 24.74
C SER A 441 2.35 8.83 23.37
N CYS A 442 2.28 7.88 22.44
CA CYS A 442 2.74 8.02 21.06
C CYS A 442 1.96 9.10 20.31
N ALA A 443 0.62 9.13 20.50
CA ALA A 443 -0.25 10.13 19.88
C ALA A 443 0.08 11.55 20.37
N ARG A 444 0.39 11.72 21.66
CA ARG A 444 0.86 13.00 22.20
C ARG A 444 2.21 13.42 21.63
N ALA A 445 3.15 12.49 21.51
CA ALA A 445 4.45 12.77 20.88
C ALA A 445 4.27 13.18 19.40
N ALA A 446 3.39 12.50 18.65
CA ALA A 446 3.05 12.85 17.28
C ALA A 446 2.37 14.23 17.17
N LEU A 447 1.49 14.59 18.11
CA LEU A 447 0.86 15.92 18.16
C LEU A 447 1.89 17.03 18.42
N GLU A 448 2.80 16.84 19.36
CA GLU A 448 3.86 17.82 19.64
C GLU A 448 4.83 17.94 18.45
N ALA A 449 5.19 16.82 17.79
CA ALA A 449 5.97 16.86 16.55
C ALA A 449 5.24 17.64 15.44
N ALA A 450 3.93 17.41 15.26
CA ALA A 450 3.12 18.15 14.31
C ALA A 450 3.03 19.64 14.65
N ARG A 451 2.85 20.01 15.92
CA ARG A 451 2.86 21.40 16.39
C ARG A 451 4.20 22.09 16.10
N LEU A 452 5.30 21.42 16.40
CA LEU A 452 6.64 21.95 16.14
C LEU A 452 6.87 22.19 14.64
N LEU A 453 6.50 21.24 13.79
CA LEU A 453 6.61 21.36 12.34
C LEU A 453 5.73 22.49 11.78
N THR A 454 4.53 22.65 12.32
CA THR A 454 3.52 23.59 11.81
C THR A 454 3.67 25.00 12.38
N SER A 455 4.39 25.18 13.50
CA SER A 455 4.71 26.49 14.09
C SER A 455 5.61 27.36 13.19
N GLY A 456 6.43 26.73 12.35
CA GLY A 456 7.46 27.39 11.55
C GLY A 456 8.75 27.71 12.33
N GLU A 457 8.87 27.27 13.58
CA GLU A 457 10.09 27.44 14.40
C GLU A 457 11.25 26.61 13.85
N VAL A 458 10.94 25.42 13.32
CA VAL A 458 11.91 24.53 12.71
C VAL A 458 11.73 24.45 11.18
N SER A 459 12.82 24.22 10.47
CA SER A 459 12.80 23.99 9.01
C SER A 459 13.33 22.59 8.74
N PRO A 460 12.48 21.68 8.23
CA PRO A 460 12.89 20.33 7.85
C PRO A 460 13.98 20.37 6.78
N THR A 461 15.08 19.65 6.97
CA THR A 461 16.21 19.61 6.02
C THR A 461 16.87 18.23 6.00
N TRP A 462 17.43 17.84 4.86
CA TRP A 462 18.33 16.70 4.76
C TRP A 462 19.71 17.01 5.32
N ASN A 463 20.30 16.10 6.12
CA ASN A 463 21.61 16.29 6.74
C ASN A 463 22.78 16.25 5.74
N LYS A 464 22.67 15.48 4.66
CA LYS A 464 23.76 15.25 3.67
C LYS A 464 23.29 15.36 2.23
N GLY A 465 22.31 16.21 1.95
CA GLY A 465 21.62 16.26 0.65
C GLY A 465 20.54 15.17 0.54
N GLU A 466 19.98 15.00 -0.66
CA GLU A 466 18.93 14.02 -0.87
C GLU A 466 19.38 12.59 -0.51
N PRO A 467 18.52 11.75 0.08
CA PRO A 467 18.90 10.43 0.50
C PRO A 467 19.25 9.55 -0.69
N LYS A 468 20.35 8.83 -0.58
CA LYS A 468 20.64 7.71 -1.50
C LYS A 468 19.72 6.57 -1.10
N LEU A 469 18.66 6.37 -1.88
CA LEU A 469 17.77 5.22 -1.74
C LEU A 469 18.50 3.96 -2.20
N GLY A 470 18.32 2.85 -1.50
CA GLY A 470 18.80 1.56 -1.93
C GLY A 470 18.20 1.19 -3.30
N ARG A 471 18.94 0.57 -4.19
CA ARG A 471 18.35 -0.07 -5.37
C ARG A 471 17.63 -1.32 -4.89
N ARG A 472 16.32 -1.33 -4.98
CA ARG A 472 15.51 -2.55 -4.77
C ARG A 472 15.72 -3.53 -5.92
#